data_825961768e84a3b7940fc2bd06e8e4e0
#
_entry.id   825961768e84a3b7940fc2bd06e8e4e0
#
_cell.length_a   1.000
_cell.length_b   1.000
_cell.length_c   1.000
_cell.angle_alpha   90.00
_cell.angle_beta   90.00
_cell.angle_gamma   90.00
#
_symmetry.space_group_name_H-M   'P 1'
#
loop_
_entity.id
_entity.type
_entity.pdbx_description
1 polymer ?
#
loop_
_entity_poly.entity_id
_entity_poly.type
_entity_poly.pdbx_seq_one_letter_code
_entity_poly.pdbx_strand_id
1 'polypeptide(L)'
;MIPHAAIGNPPYNDGTVARNPIYGEFLVNFAKQPPDRLAKVIPANWFSQPDSTLGKSVRKSLRKLGVYKIILNPYSTFTTAKVKTCTVFCEKGRSGNIQLVDTESSTSCIIKDFDEQILYTADQQELKLLYALKPFQPWTTHEGSKKDQQKWRVATSYRKENFEITPLNPLKVLEPYYKSESGYRIFAGFPTEQEAITAQEHYQSFWHSKLVFWILKKTRTSTTLDNPQIAWVPRVAIDRVFTDADLYTVFNLTQDQIDMVEAS
;
A
#
# COMPACT_ATOMS: atom_id res chain seq x y z
N MET A 1 -11.83 -0.92 36.86
CA MET A 1 -12.46 0.35 36.39
C MET A 1 -12.18 0.47 34.91
N ILE A 2 -13.21 0.60 34.09
CA ILE A 2 -13.06 0.83 32.62
C ILE A 2 -12.98 2.35 32.43
N PRO A 3 -11.95 2.86 31.76
CA PRO A 3 -11.83 4.31 31.55
C PRO A 3 -12.94 4.82 30.63
N HIS A 4 -13.48 6.01 30.90
CA HIS A 4 -14.43 6.66 30.01
C HIS A 4 -13.80 7.05 28.66
N ALA A 5 -12.52 7.39 28.68
CA ALA A 5 -11.79 7.71 27.45
C ALA A 5 -10.37 7.10 27.48
N ALA A 6 -9.90 6.64 26.33
CA ALA A 6 -8.55 6.15 26.13
C ALA A 6 -7.91 6.80 24.90
N ILE A 7 -6.84 7.57 25.13
CA ILE A 7 -6.10 8.27 24.08
C ILE A 7 -4.65 7.79 24.09
N GLY A 8 -4.01 7.68 22.94
CA GLY A 8 -2.58 7.40 22.90
C GLY A 8 -2.07 6.86 21.56
N ASN A 9 -0.75 6.69 21.52
CA ASN A 9 0.00 6.09 20.44
C ASN A 9 0.64 4.80 20.99
N PRO A 10 0.04 3.61 20.79
CA PRO A 10 0.61 2.37 21.29
C PRO A 10 1.91 2.04 20.54
N PRO A 11 2.84 1.26 21.15
CA PRO A 11 3.99 0.77 20.44
C PRO A 11 3.57 -0.05 19.22
N TYR A 12 4.28 0.12 18.11
CA TYR A 12 3.90 -0.50 16.82
C TYR A 12 4.35 -1.96 16.73
N ASN A 13 5.45 -2.30 17.38
CA ASN A 13 5.98 -3.65 17.45
C ASN A 13 6.65 -3.92 18.80
N ASP A 14 6.94 -5.18 19.07
CA ASP A 14 7.49 -5.67 20.34
C ASP A 14 9.00 -5.41 20.53
N GLY A 15 9.65 -4.73 19.60
CA GLY A 15 11.09 -4.48 19.65
C GLY A 15 11.97 -5.70 19.36
N THR A 16 11.40 -6.86 19.12
CA THR A 16 12.16 -8.06 18.74
C THR A 16 12.67 -8.00 17.29
N VAL A 17 13.60 -8.87 16.94
CA VAL A 17 14.11 -9.00 15.56
C VAL A 17 12.98 -9.32 14.58
N ALA A 18 11.99 -10.10 15.00
CA ALA A 18 10.81 -10.44 14.20
C ALA A 18 9.84 -9.28 14.01
N ARG A 19 9.97 -8.19 14.81
CA ARG A 19 9.13 -6.99 14.75
C ARG A 19 7.64 -7.32 14.71
N ASN A 20 7.18 -8.17 15.62
CA ASN A 20 5.76 -8.53 15.69
C ASN A 20 4.90 -7.28 15.93
N PRO A 21 3.87 -7.05 15.12
CA PRO A 21 3.01 -5.88 15.26
C PRO A 21 2.07 -6.05 16.46
N ILE A 22 2.38 -5.37 17.56
CA ILE A 22 1.58 -5.49 18.82
C ILE A 22 0.43 -4.48 18.92
N TYR A 23 0.40 -3.44 18.08
CA TYR A 23 -0.69 -2.45 18.13
C TYR A 23 -2.07 -3.08 17.91
N GLY A 24 -2.13 -4.18 17.14
CA GLY A 24 -3.36 -4.95 16.94
C GLY A 24 -3.86 -5.60 18.23
N GLU A 25 -2.96 -6.07 19.08
CA GLU A 25 -3.31 -6.68 20.39
C GLU A 25 -3.90 -5.63 21.34
N PHE A 26 -3.39 -4.39 21.32
CA PHE A 26 -3.99 -3.29 22.07
C PHE A 26 -5.45 -3.07 21.66
N LEU A 27 -5.74 -3.05 20.35
CA LEU A 27 -7.10 -2.91 19.86
C LEU A 27 -8.00 -4.10 20.26
N VAL A 28 -7.48 -5.33 20.20
CA VAL A 28 -8.18 -6.53 20.64
C VAL A 28 -8.52 -6.44 22.14
N ASN A 29 -7.59 -5.98 22.97
CA ASN A 29 -7.81 -5.85 24.41
C ASN A 29 -8.81 -4.73 24.72
N PHE A 30 -8.75 -3.58 24.06
CA PHE A 30 -9.79 -2.57 24.18
C PHE A 30 -11.15 -3.08 23.69
N ALA A 31 -11.21 -3.91 22.66
CA ALA A 31 -12.45 -4.48 22.17
C ALA A 31 -13.08 -5.52 23.14
N LYS A 32 -12.32 -6.09 24.07
CA LYS A 32 -12.87 -6.94 25.15
C LYS A 32 -13.62 -6.12 26.20
N GLN A 33 -13.06 -4.95 26.53
CA GLN A 33 -13.62 -4.02 27.51
C GLN A 33 -13.58 -2.59 26.92
N PRO A 34 -14.51 -2.24 26.02
CA PRO A 34 -14.44 -1.00 25.29
C PRO A 34 -14.65 0.20 26.22
N PRO A 35 -13.76 1.20 26.17
CA PRO A 35 -14.01 2.50 26.79
C PRO A 35 -15.17 3.19 26.06
N ASP A 36 -15.77 4.20 26.69
CA ASP A 36 -16.85 4.95 26.03
C ASP A 36 -16.34 5.66 24.78
N ARG A 37 -15.10 6.19 24.82
CA ARG A 37 -14.41 6.82 23.69
C ARG A 37 -12.98 6.36 23.58
N LEU A 38 -12.51 6.19 22.35
CA LEU A 38 -11.13 5.79 22.05
C LEU A 38 -10.59 6.67 20.90
N ALA A 39 -9.35 7.16 21.08
CA ALA A 39 -8.57 7.77 20.01
C ALA A 39 -7.15 7.19 20.02
N LYS A 40 -6.74 6.55 18.93
CA LYS A 40 -5.43 5.89 18.81
C LYS A 40 -4.76 6.21 17.49
N VAL A 41 -3.46 6.51 17.56
CA VAL A 41 -2.60 6.54 16.39
C VAL A 41 -2.02 5.16 16.17
N ILE A 42 -2.24 4.58 15.01
CA ILE A 42 -1.77 3.23 14.66
C ILE A 42 -1.16 3.21 13.26
N PRO A 43 -0.26 2.25 12.97
CA PRO A 43 0.20 2.01 11.60
C PRO A 43 -0.96 1.72 10.66
N ALA A 44 -0.86 2.18 9.41
CA ALA A 44 -1.90 2.03 8.39
C ALA A 44 -1.70 0.79 7.49
N ASN A 45 -0.72 -0.08 7.75
CA ASN A 45 -0.44 -1.26 6.93
C ASN A 45 -1.61 -2.27 6.86
N TRP A 46 -2.51 -2.27 7.83
CA TRP A 46 -3.74 -3.07 7.78
C TRP A 46 -4.72 -2.63 6.67
N PHE A 47 -4.55 -1.43 6.11
CA PHE A 47 -5.29 -0.99 4.91
C PHE A 47 -4.87 -1.79 3.68
N SER A 48 -3.56 -1.93 3.46
CA SER A 48 -3.01 -2.59 2.29
C SER A 48 -3.01 -4.13 2.38
N GLN A 49 -3.23 -4.69 3.57
CA GLN A 49 -3.22 -6.12 3.82
C GLN A 49 -4.51 -6.60 4.51
N PRO A 50 -5.69 -6.42 3.87
CA PRO A 50 -6.98 -6.71 4.51
C PRO A 50 -7.15 -8.17 4.90
N ASP A 51 -6.57 -9.09 4.13
CA ASP A 51 -6.69 -10.53 4.32
C ASP A 51 -5.66 -11.13 5.28
N SER A 52 -4.66 -10.35 5.70
CA SER A 52 -3.70 -10.80 6.70
C SER A 52 -4.39 -11.02 8.05
N THR A 53 -3.82 -11.88 8.89
CA THR A 53 -4.29 -12.11 10.25
C THR A 53 -4.42 -10.80 11.03
N LEU A 54 -3.42 -9.92 10.90
CA LEU A 54 -3.41 -8.60 11.53
C LEU A 54 -4.53 -7.72 10.97
N GLY A 55 -4.67 -7.61 9.64
CA GLY A 55 -5.70 -6.80 8.98
C GLY A 55 -7.11 -7.19 9.41
N LYS A 56 -7.40 -8.50 9.40
CA LYS A 56 -8.68 -9.04 9.88
C LYS A 56 -8.93 -8.73 11.36
N SER A 57 -7.91 -8.91 12.20
CA SER A 57 -8.01 -8.65 13.65
C SER A 57 -8.26 -7.17 13.95
N VAL A 58 -7.51 -6.25 13.30
CA VAL A 58 -7.68 -4.81 13.47
C VAL A 58 -9.08 -4.37 13.04
N ARG A 59 -9.53 -4.77 11.86
CA ARG A 59 -10.87 -4.42 11.35
C ARG A 59 -11.99 -4.92 12.26
N LYS A 60 -11.92 -6.19 12.70
CA LYS A 60 -12.88 -6.76 13.65
C LYS A 60 -12.92 -5.99 14.96
N SER A 61 -11.75 -5.60 15.48
CA SER A 61 -11.65 -4.84 16.72
C SER A 61 -12.21 -3.43 16.58
N LEU A 62 -11.90 -2.73 15.49
CA LEU A 62 -12.41 -1.40 15.21
C LEU A 62 -13.94 -1.37 15.04
N ARG A 63 -14.53 -2.36 14.36
CA ARG A 63 -15.99 -2.52 14.31
C ARG A 63 -16.60 -2.64 15.69
N LYS A 64 -16.03 -3.53 16.53
CA LYS A 64 -16.53 -3.76 17.89
C LYS A 64 -16.36 -2.55 18.80
N LEU A 65 -15.34 -1.73 18.56
CA LEU A 65 -15.08 -0.48 19.27
C LEU A 65 -15.99 0.68 18.81
N GLY A 66 -16.74 0.50 17.71
CA GLY A 66 -17.61 1.54 17.17
C GLY A 66 -16.82 2.66 16.48
N VAL A 67 -15.87 2.28 15.59
CA VAL A 67 -15.12 3.26 14.81
C VAL A 67 -16.06 4.11 13.96
N TYR A 68 -15.86 5.43 13.98
CA TYR A 68 -16.68 6.37 13.22
C TYR A 68 -15.87 7.38 12.40
N LYS A 69 -14.56 7.51 12.72
CA LYS A 69 -13.68 8.42 11.99
C LYS A 69 -12.27 7.86 11.93
N ILE A 70 -11.64 7.99 10.78
CA ILE A 70 -10.24 7.66 10.55
C ILE A 70 -9.59 8.86 9.87
N ILE A 71 -8.51 9.35 10.44
CA ILE A 71 -7.69 10.41 9.85
C ILE A 71 -6.43 9.77 9.32
N LEU A 72 -6.16 9.94 8.03
CA LEU A 72 -4.90 9.56 7.39
C LEU A 72 -3.87 10.64 7.75
N ASN A 73 -2.81 10.22 8.43
CA ASN A 73 -1.78 11.14 8.87
C ASN A 73 -0.73 11.31 7.75
N PRO A 74 -0.25 12.56 7.49
CA PRO A 74 0.87 12.79 6.58
C PRO A 74 2.11 11.98 6.99
N TYR A 75 2.95 11.62 6.04
CA TYR A 75 4.23 10.96 6.35
C TYR A 75 5.11 11.78 7.29
N SER A 76 5.05 13.10 7.18
CA SER A 76 5.80 14.03 8.01
C SER A 76 5.41 14.00 9.49
N THR A 77 4.26 13.42 9.84
CA THR A 77 3.80 13.35 11.24
C THR A 77 4.76 12.58 12.15
N PHE A 78 5.41 11.55 11.63
CA PHE A 78 6.37 10.73 12.37
C PHE A 78 7.61 10.46 11.51
N THR A 79 8.61 11.30 11.62
CA THR A 79 9.84 11.26 10.80
C THR A 79 10.65 9.98 10.94
N THR A 80 10.52 9.27 12.06
CA THR A 80 11.24 8.02 12.35
C THR A 80 10.42 6.76 12.02
N ALA A 81 9.09 6.89 11.83
CA ALA A 81 8.24 5.75 11.54
C ALA A 81 8.36 5.34 10.07
N LYS A 82 8.76 4.10 9.80
CA LYS A 82 8.82 3.55 8.43
C LYS A 82 7.48 3.06 7.88
N VAL A 83 6.36 3.58 8.33
CA VAL A 83 5.00 3.24 7.90
C VAL A 83 4.12 4.46 7.94
N LYS A 84 3.17 4.55 7.02
CA LYS A 84 2.06 5.50 7.15
C LYS A 84 1.27 5.18 8.40
N THR A 85 0.74 6.20 9.05
CA THR A 85 -0.09 6.05 10.25
C THR A 85 -1.47 6.61 10.01
N CYS A 86 -2.43 6.16 10.79
CA CYS A 86 -3.75 6.77 10.85
C CYS A 86 -4.18 6.96 12.30
N THR A 87 -5.03 7.96 12.53
CA THR A 87 -5.68 8.17 13.82
C THR A 87 -7.10 7.62 13.72
N VAL A 88 -7.44 6.65 14.55
CA VAL A 88 -8.79 6.07 14.61
C VAL A 88 -9.55 6.62 15.81
N PHE A 89 -10.82 6.96 15.59
CA PHE A 89 -11.73 7.43 16.63
C PHE A 89 -12.90 6.45 16.73
N CYS A 90 -13.15 5.98 17.95
CA CYS A 90 -14.22 5.04 18.23
C CYS A 90 -15.10 5.57 19.37
N GLU A 91 -16.38 5.20 19.35
CA GLU A 91 -17.37 5.50 20.36
C GLU A 91 -18.22 4.25 20.62
N LYS A 92 -18.26 3.82 21.86
CA LYS A 92 -18.94 2.59 22.27
C LYS A 92 -20.40 2.58 21.83
N GLY A 93 -20.82 1.49 21.21
CA GLY A 93 -22.19 1.32 20.73
C GLY A 93 -22.48 2.00 19.39
N ARG A 94 -21.53 2.75 18.83
CA ARG A 94 -21.68 3.35 17.51
C ARG A 94 -21.50 2.31 16.41
N SER A 95 -22.32 2.39 15.37
CA SER A 95 -22.25 1.55 14.17
C SER A 95 -22.59 2.39 12.95
N GLY A 96 -22.26 1.88 11.75
CA GLY A 96 -22.61 2.53 10.49
C GLY A 96 -21.40 3.19 9.81
N ASN A 97 -21.69 4.29 9.13
CA ASN A 97 -20.71 4.95 8.25
C ASN A 97 -19.47 5.47 9.00
N ILE A 98 -18.32 5.31 8.37
CA ILE A 98 -17.02 5.78 8.87
C ILE A 98 -16.57 6.96 8.01
N GLN A 99 -16.27 8.09 8.65
CA GLN A 99 -15.64 9.22 7.99
C GLN A 99 -14.13 8.95 7.82
N LEU A 100 -13.68 8.91 6.59
CA LEU A 100 -12.26 8.90 6.25
C LEU A 100 -11.83 10.32 5.90
N VAL A 101 -10.77 10.83 6.50
CA VAL A 101 -10.25 12.18 6.29
C VAL A 101 -8.77 12.07 5.92
N ASP A 102 -8.39 12.69 4.82
CA ASP A 102 -6.99 12.85 4.43
C ASP A 102 -6.59 14.30 4.73
N THR A 103 -5.67 14.48 5.67
CA THR A 103 -5.24 15.81 6.09
C THR A 103 -4.19 16.41 5.14
N GLU A 104 -3.51 15.59 4.35
CA GLU A 104 -2.53 16.07 3.36
C GLU A 104 -3.24 16.72 2.16
N SER A 105 -4.29 16.07 1.64
CA SER A 105 -5.10 16.59 0.53
C SER A 105 -6.28 17.44 0.98
N SER A 106 -6.53 17.56 2.28
CA SER A 106 -7.72 18.23 2.85
C SER A 106 -9.06 17.67 2.32
N THR A 107 -9.08 16.40 1.97
CA THR A 107 -10.27 15.71 1.43
C THR A 107 -10.91 14.80 2.48
N SER A 108 -12.19 14.48 2.28
CA SER A 108 -12.88 13.49 3.11
C SER A 108 -13.93 12.71 2.33
N CYS A 109 -14.13 11.46 2.73
CA CYS A 109 -15.21 10.64 2.20
C CYS A 109 -15.87 9.80 3.29
N ILE A 110 -17.01 9.22 2.95
CA ILE A 110 -17.74 8.29 3.82
C ILE A 110 -17.59 6.89 3.24
N ILE A 111 -17.11 5.96 4.07
CA ILE A 111 -17.10 4.54 3.76
C ILE A 111 -18.15 3.83 4.61
N LYS A 112 -18.84 2.86 4.02
CA LYS A 112 -19.93 2.16 4.71
C LYS A 112 -19.43 1.10 5.68
N ASP A 113 -18.38 0.38 5.31
CA ASP A 113 -17.72 -0.62 6.16
C ASP A 113 -16.31 -0.90 5.63
N PHE A 114 -15.53 -1.68 6.41
CA PHE A 114 -14.20 -2.22 6.04
C PHE A 114 -14.24 -3.38 5.02
N ASP A 115 -15.41 -3.81 4.56
CA ASP A 115 -15.52 -4.83 3.51
C ASP A 115 -15.03 -4.30 2.16
N GLU A 116 -15.13 -3.00 1.94
CA GLU A 116 -14.42 -2.34 0.86
C GLU A 116 -12.93 -2.19 1.20
N GLN A 117 -12.08 -2.39 0.21
CA GLN A 117 -10.64 -2.20 0.41
C GLN A 117 -10.37 -0.71 0.63
N ILE A 118 -9.98 -0.35 1.86
CA ILE A 118 -9.63 1.02 2.18
C ILE A 118 -8.27 1.34 1.58
N LEU A 119 -8.22 2.39 0.79
CA LEU A 119 -6.99 2.94 0.24
C LEU A 119 -6.51 4.13 1.06
N TYR A 120 -5.27 4.50 0.90
CA TYR A 120 -4.69 5.62 1.64
C TYR A 120 -4.95 6.96 0.93
N THR A 121 -6.23 7.20 0.68
CA THR A 121 -6.76 8.47 0.17
C THR A 121 -8.23 8.63 0.57
N ALA A 122 -8.68 9.85 0.76
CA ALA A 122 -10.08 10.21 1.00
C ALA A 122 -10.68 11.00 -0.18
N ASP A 123 -9.94 11.20 -1.25
CA ASP A 123 -10.43 11.85 -2.45
C ASP A 123 -11.28 10.90 -3.29
N GLN A 124 -12.52 11.31 -3.59
CA GLN A 124 -13.48 10.49 -4.34
C GLN A 124 -13.10 10.30 -5.81
N GLN A 125 -12.43 11.29 -6.41
CA GLN A 125 -11.99 11.18 -7.81
C GLN A 125 -10.79 10.23 -7.91
N GLU A 126 -9.83 10.33 -6.98
CA GLU A 126 -8.72 9.40 -6.86
C GLU A 126 -9.22 7.97 -6.68
N LEU A 127 -10.17 7.76 -5.76
CA LEU A 127 -10.77 6.45 -5.53
C LEU A 127 -11.43 5.89 -6.80
N LYS A 128 -12.22 6.70 -7.52
CA LYS A 128 -12.86 6.29 -8.78
C LYS A 128 -11.83 5.87 -9.82
N LEU A 129 -10.76 6.65 -9.99
CA LEU A 129 -9.69 6.34 -10.93
C LEU A 129 -8.96 5.05 -10.54
N LEU A 130 -8.57 4.90 -9.27
CA LEU A 130 -7.92 3.70 -8.78
C LEU A 130 -8.75 2.43 -9.01
N TYR A 131 -10.06 2.49 -8.74
CA TYR A 131 -10.95 1.35 -8.99
C TYR A 131 -11.15 1.08 -10.48
N ALA A 132 -11.18 2.11 -11.33
CA ALA A 132 -11.29 1.94 -12.78
C ALA A 132 -10.03 1.31 -13.38
N LEU A 133 -8.86 1.62 -12.84
CA LEU A 133 -7.56 1.10 -13.29
C LEU A 133 -7.24 -0.29 -12.74
N LYS A 134 -7.90 -0.71 -11.65
CA LYS A 134 -7.60 -1.98 -11.00
C LYS A 134 -7.81 -3.17 -11.95
N PRO A 135 -6.76 -3.97 -12.23
CA PRO A 135 -6.87 -5.05 -13.20
C PRO A 135 -7.69 -6.22 -12.64
N PHE A 136 -8.47 -6.86 -13.51
CA PHE A 136 -9.18 -8.10 -13.17
C PHE A 136 -8.20 -9.24 -12.80
N GLN A 137 -7.08 -9.32 -13.51
CA GLN A 137 -5.98 -10.23 -13.18
C GLN A 137 -4.79 -9.40 -12.68
N PRO A 138 -4.51 -9.40 -11.36
CA PRO A 138 -3.44 -8.59 -10.80
C PRO A 138 -2.06 -9.08 -11.23
N TRP A 139 -1.08 -8.17 -11.20
CA TRP A 139 0.31 -8.54 -11.25
C TRP A 139 0.68 -9.41 -10.05
N THR A 140 1.50 -10.41 -10.31
CA THR A 140 2.12 -11.21 -9.25
C THR A 140 3.63 -11.15 -9.42
N THR A 141 4.33 -10.86 -8.35
CA THR A 141 5.78 -10.91 -8.28
C THR A 141 6.21 -11.98 -7.30
N HIS A 142 7.44 -12.46 -7.46
CA HIS A 142 8.01 -13.48 -6.57
C HIS A 142 9.17 -12.88 -5.79
N GLU A 143 9.25 -13.15 -4.50
CA GLU A 143 10.47 -12.95 -3.72
C GLU A 143 11.47 -14.02 -4.09
N GLY A 144 12.69 -13.65 -4.50
CA GLY A 144 13.88 -14.48 -4.62
C GLY A 144 13.67 -15.98 -4.87
N SER A 145 12.56 -16.33 -5.52
CA SER A 145 11.98 -17.64 -5.42
C SER A 145 12.72 -18.65 -6.30
N LYS A 146 12.56 -19.90 -5.93
CA LYS A 146 12.99 -21.07 -6.70
C LYS A 146 12.38 -21.14 -8.11
N LYS A 147 11.31 -20.37 -8.36
CA LYS A 147 10.64 -20.30 -9.65
C LYS A 147 11.45 -19.41 -10.59
N ASP A 148 11.76 -19.89 -11.75
CA ASP A 148 12.58 -19.21 -12.78
C ASP A 148 14.06 -18.98 -12.40
N GLN A 149 14.61 -19.67 -11.41
CA GLN A 149 16.04 -19.58 -11.07
C GLN A 149 16.99 -19.92 -12.24
N GLN A 150 16.52 -20.69 -13.20
CA GLN A 150 17.28 -21.09 -14.40
C GLN A 150 17.25 -20.02 -15.50
N LYS A 151 16.54 -18.92 -15.28
CA LYS A 151 16.34 -17.85 -16.28
C LYS A 151 17.01 -16.56 -15.84
N TRP A 152 17.35 -15.73 -16.82
CA TRP A 152 17.64 -14.33 -16.60
C TRP A 152 16.37 -13.60 -16.13
N ARG A 153 16.46 -12.69 -15.15
CA ARG A 153 15.28 -12.15 -14.49
C ARG A 153 15.33 -10.64 -14.41
N VAL A 154 14.22 -9.98 -14.71
CA VAL A 154 14.04 -8.56 -14.44
C VAL A 154 13.46 -8.39 -13.05
N ALA A 155 14.14 -7.63 -12.20
CA ALA A 155 13.79 -7.47 -10.80
C ALA A 155 14.08 -6.07 -10.28
N THR A 156 13.40 -5.67 -9.20
CA THR A 156 13.72 -4.46 -8.43
C THR A 156 13.93 -4.80 -6.96
N SER A 157 14.77 -4.03 -6.29
CA SER A 157 14.84 -4.06 -4.83
C SER A 157 13.54 -3.47 -4.24
N TYR A 158 12.90 -4.21 -3.34
CA TYR A 158 11.63 -3.78 -2.74
C TYR A 158 11.80 -3.00 -1.44
N ARG A 159 13.02 -2.88 -0.92
CA ARG A 159 13.32 -2.08 0.26
C ARG A 159 13.90 -0.74 -0.15
N LYS A 160 13.39 0.33 0.42
CA LYS A 160 14.00 1.65 0.34
C LYS A 160 14.44 2.10 1.73
N GLU A 161 15.60 2.72 1.76
CA GLU A 161 16.16 3.24 3.01
C GLU A 161 15.48 4.52 3.47
N ASN A 162 14.99 5.33 2.53
CA ASN A 162 14.36 6.62 2.78
C ASN A 162 12.85 6.60 2.55
N PHE A 163 12.15 7.39 3.37
CA PHE A 163 10.68 7.45 3.47
C PHE A 163 10.01 8.26 2.37
N GLU A 164 10.75 8.92 1.53
CA GLU A 164 10.16 9.55 0.36
C GLU A 164 9.52 8.45 -0.50
N ILE A 165 8.25 8.64 -0.83
CA ILE A 165 7.60 7.84 -1.86
C ILE A 165 8.25 8.27 -3.16
N THR A 166 9.43 7.75 -3.37
CA THR A 166 10.15 7.90 -4.61
C THR A 166 9.73 6.78 -5.57
N PRO A 167 9.93 6.93 -6.86
CA PRO A 167 9.78 5.85 -7.83
C PRO A 167 10.48 4.59 -7.36
N LEU A 168 10.11 3.45 -7.88
CA LEU A 168 10.77 2.17 -7.58
C LEU A 168 12.29 2.31 -7.77
N ASN A 169 13.06 1.49 -7.07
CA ASN A 169 14.48 1.37 -7.38
C ASN A 169 14.65 0.93 -8.84
N PRO A 170 15.73 1.36 -9.52
CA PRO A 170 16.00 0.92 -10.89
C PRO A 170 15.91 -0.59 -11.01
N LEU A 171 15.27 -1.07 -12.08
CA LEU A 171 15.21 -2.49 -12.36
C LEU A 171 16.59 -3.00 -12.75
N LYS A 172 16.86 -4.25 -12.42
CA LYS A 172 18.12 -4.92 -12.71
C LYS A 172 17.85 -6.25 -13.40
N VAL A 173 18.77 -6.64 -14.26
CA VAL A 173 18.85 -8.01 -14.76
C VAL A 173 19.63 -8.83 -13.75
N LEU A 174 19.06 -9.95 -13.33
CA LEU A 174 19.69 -10.93 -12.45
C LEU A 174 20.00 -12.18 -13.26
N GLU A 175 21.24 -12.67 -13.14
CA GLU A 175 21.72 -13.90 -13.80
C GLU A 175 20.99 -15.16 -13.28
N PRO A 176 20.99 -16.26 -14.04
CA PRO A 176 20.51 -17.54 -13.55
C PRO A 176 21.19 -17.94 -12.24
N TYR A 177 20.42 -18.56 -11.36
CA TYR A 177 20.91 -19.00 -10.03
C TYR A 177 21.47 -17.90 -9.13
N TYR A 178 21.32 -16.62 -9.49
CA TYR A 178 21.66 -15.52 -8.58
C TYR A 178 20.96 -15.76 -7.22
N LYS A 179 21.76 -16.01 -6.21
CA LYS A 179 21.27 -16.11 -4.84
C LYS A 179 20.93 -14.71 -4.36
N SER A 180 19.71 -14.28 -4.60
CA SER A 180 19.25 -13.04 -4.00
C SER A 180 19.22 -13.22 -2.50
N GLU A 181 20.05 -12.48 -1.80
CA GLU A 181 19.71 -12.12 -0.44
C GLU A 181 18.30 -11.54 -0.47
N SER A 182 17.45 -11.95 0.47
CA SER A 182 16.06 -11.51 0.60
C SER A 182 15.91 -10.01 0.31
N GLY A 183 15.28 -9.61 -0.77
CA GLY A 183 15.13 -8.18 -1.04
C GLY A 183 14.75 -7.79 -2.46
N TYR A 184 14.59 -8.74 -3.37
CA TYR A 184 14.19 -8.45 -4.76
C TYR A 184 12.78 -8.96 -5.07
N ARG A 185 12.03 -8.16 -5.85
CA ARG A 185 10.78 -8.56 -6.50
C ARG A 185 11.06 -8.85 -7.95
N ILE A 186 10.76 -10.06 -8.39
CA ILE A 186 10.97 -10.54 -9.75
C ILE A 186 9.68 -10.34 -10.53
N PHE A 187 9.76 -9.60 -11.64
CA PHE A 187 8.64 -9.31 -12.53
C PHE A 187 8.50 -10.34 -13.65
N ALA A 188 9.63 -10.74 -14.25
CA ALA A 188 9.65 -11.69 -15.37
C ALA A 188 10.98 -12.45 -15.44
N GLY A 189 10.95 -13.62 -16.11
CA GLY A 189 12.11 -14.43 -16.42
C GLY A 189 12.24 -14.69 -17.92
N PHE A 190 13.48 -14.66 -18.44
CA PHE A 190 13.82 -14.73 -19.86
C PHE A 190 14.85 -15.83 -20.12
N PRO A 191 14.81 -16.49 -21.30
CA PRO A 191 15.77 -17.55 -21.65
C PRO A 191 17.21 -17.03 -21.77
N THR A 192 17.40 -15.81 -22.32
CA THR A 192 18.71 -15.23 -22.59
C THR A 192 18.92 -13.90 -21.88
N GLU A 193 20.19 -13.52 -21.69
CA GLU A 193 20.57 -12.23 -21.13
C GLU A 193 20.09 -11.08 -21.98
N GLN A 194 20.24 -11.17 -23.31
CA GLN A 194 19.87 -10.13 -24.23
C GLN A 194 18.36 -9.84 -24.18
N GLU A 195 17.52 -10.87 -24.09
CA GLU A 195 16.08 -10.70 -23.92
C GLU A 195 15.75 -10.03 -22.58
N ALA A 196 16.46 -10.39 -21.50
CA ALA A 196 16.27 -9.77 -20.21
C ALA A 196 16.69 -8.28 -20.19
N ILE A 197 17.78 -7.93 -20.86
CA ILE A 197 18.25 -6.53 -20.99
C ILE A 197 17.23 -5.71 -21.78
N THR A 198 16.77 -6.19 -22.92
CA THR A 198 15.73 -5.51 -23.72
C THR A 198 14.45 -5.34 -22.91
N ALA A 199 14.01 -6.39 -22.25
CA ALA A 199 12.83 -6.34 -21.39
C ALA A 199 13.01 -5.42 -20.17
N GLN A 200 14.22 -5.30 -19.63
CA GLN A 200 14.49 -4.37 -18.51
C GLN A 200 14.11 -2.94 -18.87
N GLU A 201 14.45 -2.46 -20.06
CA GLU A 201 14.10 -1.10 -20.51
C GLU A 201 12.57 -0.93 -20.59
N HIS A 202 11.87 -1.92 -21.17
CA HIS A 202 10.42 -1.89 -21.27
C HIS A 202 9.75 -1.89 -19.90
N TYR A 203 10.17 -2.80 -19.00
CA TYR A 203 9.67 -2.86 -17.62
C TYR A 203 10.02 -1.60 -16.83
N GLN A 204 11.26 -1.08 -17.00
CA GLN A 204 11.70 0.14 -16.35
C GLN A 204 10.80 1.32 -16.72
N SER A 205 10.52 1.53 -18.02
CA SER A 205 9.68 2.63 -18.50
C SER A 205 8.27 2.57 -17.95
N PHE A 206 7.66 1.39 -17.90
CA PHE A 206 6.33 1.19 -17.34
C PHE A 206 6.30 1.41 -15.82
N TRP A 207 7.16 0.69 -15.07
CA TRP A 207 7.13 0.72 -13.61
C TRP A 207 7.61 2.03 -13.00
N HIS A 208 8.34 2.85 -13.76
CA HIS A 208 8.78 4.20 -13.35
C HIS A 208 7.92 5.31 -13.91
N SER A 209 6.83 4.99 -14.62
CA SER A 209 5.90 5.99 -15.10
C SER A 209 5.22 6.73 -13.94
N LYS A 210 4.79 7.96 -14.22
CA LYS A 210 4.04 8.77 -13.25
C LYS A 210 2.75 8.09 -12.81
N LEU A 211 2.04 7.44 -13.76
CA LEU A 211 0.82 6.71 -13.44
C LEU A 211 1.05 5.60 -12.42
N VAL A 212 2.05 4.74 -12.63
CA VAL A 212 2.37 3.66 -11.68
C VAL A 212 2.85 4.22 -10.35
N PHE A 213 3.67 5.27 -10.38
CA PHE A 213 4.12 5.95 -9.18
C PHE A 213 2.93 6.50 -8.37
N TRP A 214 1.99 7.19 -9.02
CA TRP A 214 0.79 7.72 -8.40
C TRP A 214 -0.05 6.60 -7.73
N ILE A 215 -0.28 5.49 -8.45
CA ILE A 215 -1.01 4.33 -7.90
C ILE A 215 -0.31 3.79 -6.66
N LEU A 216 1.00 3.59 -6.72
CA LEU A 216 1.76 3.08 -5.59
C LEU A 216 1.77 4.06 -4.41
N LYS A 217 1.81 5.37 -4.66
CA LYS A 217 1.70 6.41 -3.62
C LYS A 217 0.40 6.30 -2.84
N LYS A 218 -0.71 5.97 -3.51
CA LYS A 218 -2.05 5.87 -2.91
C LYS A 218 -2.33 4.50 -2.27
N THR A 219 -1.63 3.47 -2.69
CA THR A 219 -1.86 2.09 -2.21
C THR A 219 -0.83 1.61 -1.19
N ARG A 220 0.37 2.19 -1.17
CA ARG A 220 1.44 1.82 -0.23
C ARG A 220 1.27 2.48 1.12
N THR A 221 1.40 1.70 2.16
CA THR A 221 1.37 2.15 3.56
C THR A 221 2.71 1.91 4.29
N SER A 222 3.68 1.32 3.59
CA SER A 222 5.04 1.05 4.09
C SER A 222 6.08 1.26 3.00
N THR A 223 7.36 1.25 3.38
CA THR A 223 8.48 1.32 2.43
C THR A 223 8.67 0.06 1.61
N THR A 224 8.03 -1.05 2.01
CA THR A 224 8.11 -2.32 1.31
C THR A 224 7.10 -2.35 0.17
N LEU A 225 7.53 -2.81 -1.00
CA LEU A 225 6.65 -3.07 -2.13
C LEU A 225 6.17 -4.53 -2.07
N ASP A 226 4.90 -4.74 -1.77
CA ASP A 226 4.29 -6.06 -1.63
C ASP A 226 3.23 -6.34 -2.71
N ASN A 227 2.90 -7.61 -2.91
CA ASN A 227 1.89 -8.01 -3.90
C ASN A 227 0.54 -7.29 -3.75
N PRO A 228 0.02 -7.00 -2.54
CA PRO A 228 -1.21 -6.23 -2.40
C PRO A 228 -1.18 -4.84 -3.03
N GLN A 229 -0.04 -4.14 -3.03
CA GLN A 229 0.10 -2.84 -3.70
C GLN A 229 0.28 -2.99 -5.20
N ILE A 230 1.11 -3.97 -5.61
CA ILE A 230 1.35 -4.32 -7.01
C ILE A 230 0.05 -4.73 -7.71
N ALA A 231 -0.86 -5.37 -6.98
CA ALA A 231 -2.17 -5.78 -7.50
C ALA A 231 -3.08 -4.62 -7.97
N TRP A 232 -2.76 -3.39 -7.58
CA TRP A 232 -3.48 -2.21 -8.05
C TRP A 232 -2.94 -1.62 -9.35
N VAL A 233 -1.72 -2.01 -9.74
CA VAL A 233 -1.10 -1.52 -10.97
C VAL A 233 -1.78 -2.18 -12.17
N PRO A 234 -2.29 -1.39 -13.14
CA PRO A 234 -2.98 -1.92 -14.29
C PRO A 234 -2.06 -2.78 -15.17
N ARG A 235 -2.61 -3.75 -15.87
CA ARG A 235 -1.83 -4.64 -16.73
C ARG A 235 -1.86 -4.17 -18.17
N VAL A 236 -0.66 -4.13 -18.75
CA VAL A 236 -0.42 -3.95 -20.19
C VAL A 236 0.55 -5.04 -20.67
N ALA A 237 0.57 -5.29 -21.98
CA ALA A 237 1.68 -6.03 -22.57
C ALA A 237 2.93 -5.16 -22.50
N ILE A 238 3.97 -5.62 -21.81
CA ILE A 238 5.23 -4.86 -21.69
C ILE A 238 6.18 -5.34 -22.80
N ASP A 239 5.90 -4.93 -24.01
CA ASP A 239 6.59 -5.30 -25.24
C ASP A 239 7.38 -4.15 -25.88
N ARG A 240 7.30 -2.96 -25.29
CA ARG A 240 7.97 -1.75 -25.75
C ARG A 240 8.26 -0.79 -24.60
N VAL A 241 9.05 0.22 -24.89
CA VAL A 241 9.23 1.39 -24.01
C VAL A 241 7.95 2.22 -24.02
N PHE A 242 7.47 2.63 -22.86
CA PHE A 242 6.31 3.50 -22.67
C PHE A 242 6.74 4.89 -22.21
N THR A 243 6.11 5.90 -22.78
CA THR A 243 6.06 7.24 -22.20
C THR A 243 4.82 7.37 -21.30
N ASP A 244 4.78 8.41 -20.44
CA ASP A 244 3.57 8.68 -19.64
C ASP A 244 2.37 8.95 -20.56
N ALA A 245 2.55 9.68 -21.67
CA ALA A 245 1.49 9.96 -22.65
C ALA A 245 0.93 8.67 -23.30
N ASP A 246 1.80 7.69 -23.60
CA ASP A 246 1.35 6.39 -24.11
C ASP A 246 0.43 5.70 -23.11
N LEU A 247 0.80 5.71 -21.83
CA LEU A 247 -0.02 5.08 -20.78
C LEU A 247 -1.33 5.80 -20.55
N TYR A 248 -1.33 7.14 -20.58
CA TYR A 248 -2.58 7.91 -20.48
C TYR A 248 -3.54 7.58 -21.62
N THR A 249 -3.00 7.40 -22.83
CA THR A 249 -3.78 6.98 -24.00
C THR A 249 -4.27 5.55 -23.86
N VAL A 250 -3.42 4.60 -23.47
CA VAL A 250 -3.78 3.18 -23.29
C VAL A 250 -4.91 3.01 -22.29
N PHE A 251 -4.92 3.79 -21.20
CA PHE A 251 -5.94 3.72 -20.16
C PHE A 251 -7.08 4.72 -20.36
N ASN A 252 -7.13 5.44 -21.48
CA ASN A 252 -8.15 6.45 -21.83
C ASN A 252 -8.38 7.46 -20.69
N LEU A 253 -7.30 7.98 -20.09
CA LEU A 253 -7.44 8.96 -19.04
C LEU A 253 -7.97 10.29 -19.59
N THR A 254 -8.90 10.90 -18.87
CA THR A 254 -9.34 12.27 -19.15
C THR A 254 -8.27 13.28 -18.73
N GLN A 255 -8.36 14.52 -19.23
CA GLN A 255 -7.39 15.56 -18.88
C GLN A 255 -7.36 15.80 -17.37
N ASP A 256 -8.51 15.83 -16.67
CA ASP A 256 -8.57 16.00 -15.23
C ASP A 256 -7.85 14.85 -14.47
N GLN A 257 -7.94 13.62 -15.01
CA GLN A 257 -7.24 12.47 -14.44
C GLN A 257 -5.73 12.53 -14.69
N ILE A 258 -5.32 13.00 -15.86
CA ILE A 258 -3.91 13.24 -16.17
C ILE A 258 -3.35 14.31 -15.23
N ASP A 259 -4.04 15.43 -15.08
CA ASP A 259 -3.63 16.51 -14.18
C ASP A 259 -3.50 16.03 -12.73
N MET A 260 -4.41 15.16 -12.28
CA MET A 260 -4.35 14.52 -10.96
C MET A 260 -3.10 13.64 -10.79
N VAL A 261 -2.74 12.87 -11.82
CA VAL A 261 -1.54 12.02 -11.81
C VAL A 261 -0.28 12.88 -11.86
N GLU A 262 -0.27 13.93 -12.69
CA GLU A 262 0.88 14.83 -12.89
C GLU A 262 1.18 15.71 -11.66
N ALA A 263 0.16 16.06 -10.87
CA ALA A 263 0.29 16.83 -9.62
C ALA A 263 0.91 16.05 -8.44
N SER A 264 1.29 14.78 -8.64
CA SER A 264 1.69 13.85 -7.54
C SER A 264 3.22 13.84 -7.25
#